data_2e187f9071abc8a79023c58f99b5539b
#
_entry.id   2e187f9071abc8a79023c58f99b5539b
#
_cell.length_a   1.000
_cell.length_b   1.000
_cell.length_c   1.000
_cell.angle_alpha   90.00
_cell.angle_beta   90.00
_cell.angle_gamma   90.00
#
_symmetry.space_group_name_H-M   'P 1'
#
loop_
_entity.id
_entity.type
_entity.pdbx_description
1 polymer ?
#
loop_
_entity_poly.entity_id
_entity_poly.type
_entity_poly.pdbx_seq_one_letter_code
_entity_poly.pdbx_strand_id
1 'polypeptide(L)'
;MPKSLIITEKPSVAGDIAKALGGFKKGKDYFENDGYLISWAIGHLFQLAVPASMKEEDKWDMKKLPIMPPEFELEPADKMGGRVATLRKLIRSKDVSEIINACDAGREGELIFRYIVQYAGTKKPIKRLWLQSMTSDAIRQGFARLRSDDEMQPLASAARSRNEADWLVGINATRAFTLRLSGGRGSTVTSLGRVQTPTLTIIVDRESKIKQFKPRELNELIGTFRAATGEYPGRWFDEAFNKEEGEIERTTRLLARVRLNLADAEQRLDLANGSLWDEHRAAPRLWHREIAEAIQRKCTGKRGVVELEEKKPSTQIAPQLYDLTSLQREANNRFGFSAKRT
;
A
#
# COMPACT_ATOMS: atom_id res chain seq x y z
N MET A 1 9.80 30.95 -32.25
CA MET A 1 8.51 31.01 -31.54
C MET A 1 8.74 30.59 -30.09
N PRO A 2 8.01 31.15 -29.13
CA PRO A 2 8.14 30.72 -27.75
C PRO A 2 7.72 29.26 -27.61
N LYS A 3 8.45 28.50 -26.78
CA LYS A 3 8.26 27.05 -26.58
C LYS A 3 7.56 26.73 -25.26
N SER A 4 6.89 25.59 -25.19
CA SER A 4 6.40 25.03 -23.93
C SER A 4 7.47 24.12 -23.30
N LEU A 5 7.77 24.34 -22.02
CA LEU A 5 8.70 23.49 -21.26
C LEU A 5 7.93 22.35 -20.57
N ILE A 6 8.20 21.14 -20.98
CA ILE A 6 7.66 19.91 -20.36
C ILE A 6 8.65 19.44 -19.30
N ILE A 7 8.17 19.24 -18.06
CA ILE A 7 8.98 18.72 -16.97
C ILE A 7 8.42 17.36 -16.56
N THR A 8 9.25 16.32 -16.66
CA THR A 8 8.95 14.94 -16.24
C THR A 8 9.69 14.59 -14.94
N GLU A 9 9.25 13.53 -14.27
CA GLU A 9 9.93 13.06 -13.07
C GLU A 9 11.25 12.34 -13.41
N LYS A 10 11.27 11.57 -14.51
CA LYS A 10 12.38 10.71 -14.90
C LYS A 10 12.83 10.95 -16.33
N PRO A 11 14.13 10.77 -16.65
CA PRO A 11 14.62 10.93 -18.02
C PRO A 11 14.01 9.92 -19.03
N SER A 12 13.64 8.74 -18.58
CA SER A 12 12.97 7.74 -19.43
C SER A 12 11.62 8.24 -19.95
N VAL A 13 10.81 8.83 -19.06
CA VAL A 13 9.51 9.43 -19.41
C VAL A 13 9.68 10.60 -20.40
N ALA A 14 10.72 11.41 -20.22
CA ALA A 14 11.06 12.46 -21.17
C ALA A 14 11.38 11.90 -22.57
N GLY A 15 12.11 10.77 -22.62
CA GLY A 15 12.41 10.06 -23.86
C GLY A 15 11.17 9.49 -24.54
N ASP A 16 10.26 8.91 -23.77
CA ASP A 16 9.01 8.34 -24.29
C ASP A 16 8.10 9.43 -24.87
N ILE A 17 7.99 10.58 -24.19
CA ILE A 17 7.25 11.75 -24.69
C ILE A 17 7.91 12.30 -25.97
N ALA A 18 9.24 12.45 -25.99
CA ALA A 18 9.95 12.92 -27.17
C ALA A 18 9.75 12.01 -28.38
N LYS A 19 9.76 10.69 -28.16
CA LYS A 19 9.48 9.68 -29.19
C LYS A 19 8.03 9.74 -29.69
N ALA A 20 7.07 9.88 -28.77
CA ALA A 20 5.64 9.90 -29.11
C ALA A 20 5.24 11.15 -29.91
N LEU A 21 5.79 12.31 -29.58
CA LEU A 21 5.51 13.58 -30.27
C LEU A 21 6.37 13.76 -31.52
N GLY A 22 7.56 13.17 -31.58
CA GLY A 22 8.46 13.23 -32.73
C GLY A 22 9.22 14.56 -32.92
N GLY A 23 10.23 14.53 -33.79
CA GLY A 23 10.95 15.75 -34.23
C GLY A 23 11.96 16.32 -33.23
N PHE A 24 12.25 15.62 -32.11
CA PHE A 24 13.15 16.15 -31.08
C PHE A 24 14.63 15.84 -31.37
N LYS A 25 15.45 16.83 -31.09
CA LYS A 25 16.91 16.71 -30.99
C LYS A 25 17.28 16.55 -29.51
N LYS A 26 18.18 15.61 -29.22
CA LYS A 26 18.65 15.34 -27.84
C LYS A 26 19.81 16.27 -27.52
N GLY A 27 19.63 17.12 -26.51
CA GLY A 27 20.70 17.89 -25.85
C GLY A 27 21.28 17.10 -24.66
N LYS A 28 22.17 17.76 -23.89
CA LYS A 28 22.79 17.18 -22.70
C LYS A 28 21.76 16.89 -21.60
N ASP A 29 20.87 17.83 -21.34
CA ASP A 29 19.95 17.83 -20.20
C ASP A 29 18.48 18.04 -20.60
N TYR A 30 18.17 17.98 -21.90
CA TYR A 30 16.83 18.19 -22.43
C TYR A 30 16.70 17.60 -23.84
N PHE A 31 15.46 17.46 -24.31
CA PHE A 31 15.10 17.27 -25.71
C PHE A 31 14.45 18.55 -26.23
N GLU A 32 14.65 18.89 -27.47
CA GLU A 32 14.16 20.10 -28.08
C GLU A 32 13.62 19.88 -29.48
N ASN A 33 12.49 20.51 -29.80
CA ASN A 33 11.98 20.71 -31.15
C ASN A 33 11.48 22.18 -31.33
N ASP A 34 10.77 22.47 -32.40
CA ASP A 34 10.31 23.83 -32.70
C ASP A 34 9.30 24.36 -31.66
N GLY A 35 8.46 23.50 -31.06
CA GLY A 35 7.40 23.91 -30.12
C GLY A 35 7.69 23.60 -28.67
N TYR A 36 8.59 22.65 -28.39
CA TYR A 36 8.76 22.10 -27.04
C TYR A 36 10.21 21.97 -26.62
N LEU A 37 10.43 22.18 -25.33
CA LEU A 37 11.60 21.72 -24.58
C LEU A 37 11.12 20.66 -23.60
N ILE A 38 11.77 19.50 -23.51
CA ILE A 38 11.46 18.47 -22.52
C ILE A 38 12.67 18.28 -21.62
N SER A 39 12.49 18.48 -20.31
CA SER A 39 13.52 18.21 -19.33
C SER A 39 12.92 17.40 -18.17
N TRP A 40 13.74 16.98 -17.24
CA TRP A 40 13.31 16.03 -16.19
C TRP A 40 13.87 16.38 -14.82
N ALA A 41 13.19 15.98 -13.78
CA ALA A 41 13.75 15.83 -12.45
C ALA A 41 14.56 14.50 -12.38
N ILE A 42 15.07 14.17 -11.22
CA ILE A 42 15.68 12.86 -10.93
C ILE A 42 15.04 12.39 -9.61
N GLY A 43 13.69 12.28 -9.59
CA GLY A 43 12.92 12.13 -8.37
C GLY A 43 12.83 13.44 -7.58
N HIS A 44 12.82 13.35 -6.24
CA HIS A 44 12.77 14.54 -5.38
C HIS A 44 14.08 15.35 -5.45
N LEU A 45 13.95 16.62 -5.88
CA LEU A 45 15.08 17.54 -5.96
C LEU A 45 15.20 18.45 -4.74
N PHE A 46 14.16 18.50 -3.93
CA PHE A 46 14.06 19.40 -2.78
C PHE A 46 13.66 18.62 -1.54
N GLN A 47 14.09 19.13 -0.41
CA GLN A 47 13.65 18.74 0.92
C GLN A 47 13.20 19.97 1.69
N LEU A 48 12.40 19.77 2.73
CA LEU A 48 12.03 20.82 3.67
C LEU A 48 13.21 21.08 4.60
N ALA A 49 13.64 22.34 4.66
CA ALA A 49 14.80 22.73 5.43
C ALA A 49 14.52 22.60 6.95
N VAL A 50 15.55 22.21 7.68
CA VAL A 50 15.53 22.36 9.14
C VAL A 50 15.77 23.84 9.45
N PRO A 51 14.94 24.49 10.29
CA PRO A 51 15.13 25.90 10.63
C PRO A 51 16.53 26.22 11.11
N ALA A 52 17.07 27.35 10.70
CA ALA A 52 18.45 27.77 11.03
C ALA A 52 18.74 27.75 12.52
N SER A 53 17.76 28.17 13.35
CA SER A 53 17.84 28.12 14.81
C SER A 53 18.03 26.71 15.40
N MET A 54 17.80 25.66 14.59
CA MET A 54 17.94 24.26 14.96
C MET A 54 19.15 23.57 14.31
N LYS A 55 19.82 24.25 13.35
CA LYS A 55 21.03 23.74 12.69
C LYS A 55 22.31 23.99 13.53
N GLU A 56 22.32 25.07 14.31
CA GLU A 56 23.52 25.52 15.03
C GLU A 56 23.87 24.70 16.28
N GLU A 57 22.99 23.81 16.74
CA GLU A 57 23.22 23.01 17.92
C GLU A 57 23.18 21.51 17.56
N ASP A 58 24.34 20.89 17.49
CA ASP A 58 24.53 19.43 17.32
C ASP A 58 23.87 18.59 18.44
N LYS A 59 23.35 19.20 19.48
CA LYS A 59 22.71 18.51 20.59
C LYS A 59 21.21 18.66 20.55
N TRP A 60 20.55 17.54 20.28
CA TRP A 60 19.11 17.46 20.44
C TRP A 60 18.73 17.63 21.90
N ASP A 61 17.67 18.39 22.16
CA ASP A 61 17.13 18.63 23.51
C ASP A 61 15.60 18.43 23.48
N MET A 62 15.11 17.65 24.43
CA MET A 62 13.67 17.40 24.59
C MET A 62 12.88 18.70 24.83
N LYS A 63 13.49 19.68 25.50
CA LYS A 63 12.86 21.00 25.79
C LYS A 63 12.60 21.82 24.52
N LYS A 64 13.30 21.52 23.43
CA LYS A 64 13.16 22.22 22.14
C LYS A 64 12.12 21.57 21.22
N LEU A 65 11.47 20.51 21.66
CA LEU A 65 10.41 19.84 20.93
C LEU A 65 9.03 20.29 21.40
N PRO A 66 8.03 20.39 20.52
CA PRO A 66 8.11 20.08 19.09
C PRO A 66 8.73 21.22 18.26
N ILE A 67 9.43 20.84 17.20
CA ILE A 67 9.89 21.76 16.15
C ILE A 67 8.72 22.03 15.22
N MET A 68 8.27 23.27 15.20
CA MET A 68 7.14 23.72 14.37
C MET A 68 7.54 25.03 13.66
N PRO A 69 8.08 24.95 12.44
CA PRO A 69 8.46 26.15 11.71
C PRO A 69 7.19 26.94 11.32
N PRO A 70 7.21 28.28 11.38
CA PRO A 70 6.10 29.11 10.95
C PRO A 70 5.84 28.99 9.43
N GLU A 71 6.90 28.75 8.69
CA GLU A 71 6.88 28.48 7.24
C GLU A 71 7.89 27.39 6.90
N PHE A 72 7.55 26.58 5.90
CA PHE A 72 8.44 25.55 5.41
C PHE A 72 9.28 26.07 4.26
N GLU A 73 10.56 26.17 4.47
CA GLU A 73 11.52 26.53 3.46
C GLU A 73 11.98 25.31 2.65
N LEU A 74 12.25 25.53 1.35
CA LEU A 74 12.77 24.51 0.45
C LEU A 74 14.28 24.66 0.29
N GLU A 75 15.00 23.59 0.45
CA GLU A 75 16.42 23.52 0.09
C GLU A 75 16.66 22.39 -0.92
N PRO A 76 17.62 22.53 -1.85
CA PRO A 76 18.00 21.43 -2.72
C PRO A 76 18.46 20.22 -1.90
N ALA A 77 17.99 19.03 -2.27
CA ALA A 77 18.49 17.80 -1.68
C ALA A 77 19.97 17.58 -2.03
N ASP A 78 20.65 16.77 -1.23
CA ASP A 78 22.07 16.48 -1.41
C ASP A 78 22.41 16.08 -2.84
N LYS A 79 23.44 16.69 -3.41
CA LYS A 79 23.95 16.46 -4.79
C LYS A 79 22.99 16.85 -5.91
N MET A 80 21.81 17.45 -5.63
CA MET A 80 20.83 17.83 -6.64
C MET A 80 21.02 19.27 -7.17
N GLY A 81 21.91 20.07 -6.59
CA GLY A 81 22.09 21.49 -6.96
C GLY A 81 22.32 21.74 -8.44
N GLY A 82 23.10 20.91 -9.14
CA GLY A 82 23.34 21.04 -10.57
C GLY A 82 22.07 20.83 -11.42
N ARG A 83 21.23 19.87 -11.02
CA ARG A 83 19.95 19.60 -11.72
C ARG A 83 18.95 20.72 -11.48
N VAL A 84 18.87 21.18 -10.24
CA VAL A 84 18.04 22.34 -9.84
C VAL A 84 18.43 23.58 -10.65
N ALA A 85 19.74 23.89 -10.78
CA ALA A 85 20.22 25.01 -11.55
C ALA A 85 19.84 24.91 -13.05
N THR A 86 19.95 23.71 -13.63
CA THR A 86 19.55 23.46 -15.02
C THR A 86 18.06 23.72 -15.22
N LEU A 87 17.18 23.15 -14.40
CA LEU A 87 15.73 23.36 -14.51
C LEU A 87 15.35 24.83 -14.29
N ARG A 88 15.95 25.48 -13.29
CA ARG A 88 15.74 26.91 -13.03
C ARG A 88 16.10 27.77 -14.24
N LYS A 89 17.24 27.47 -14.90
CA LYS A 89 17.67 28.17 -16.14
C LYS A 89 16.64 27.96 -17.25
N LEU A 90 16.18 26.75 -17.50
CA LEU A 90 15.18 26.47 -18.54
C LEU A 90 13.84 27.16 -18.24
N ILE A 91 13.35 27.07 -17.00
CA ILE A 91 12.10 27.71 -16.58
C ILE A 91 12.14 29.22 -16.77
N ARG A 92 13.29 29.87 -16.49
CA ARG A 92 13.46 31.30 -16.59
C ARG A 92 13.84 31.79 -18.01
N SER A 93 14.08 30.89 -18.97
CA SER A 93 14.39 31.26 -20.34
C SER A 93 13.27 32.11 -20.94
N LYS A 94 13.65 33.14 -21.69
CA LYS A 94 12.72 33.98 -22.46
C LYS A 94 12.04 33.22 -23.59
N ASP A 95 12.66 32.13 -24.06
CA ASP A 95 12.13 31.27 -25.11
C ASP A 95 11.01 30.33 -24.61
N VAL A 96 10.81 30.24 -23.31
CA VAL A 96 9.75 29.45 -22.69
C VAL A 96 8.59 30.33 -22.30
N SER A 97 7.40 30.05 -22.84
CA SER A 97 6.18 30.84 -22.57
C SER A 97 5.25 30.15 -21.53
N GLU A 98 5.24 28.84 -21.48
CA GLU A 98 4.43 28.07 -20.53
C GLU A 98 5.18 26.83 -20.04
N ILE A 99 4.70 26.21 -18.96
CA ILE A 99 5.30 25.03 -18.37
C ILE A 99 4.24 23.93 -18.29
N ILE A 100 4.60 22.73 -18.72
CA ILE A 100 3.72 21.55 -18.67
C ILE A 100 4.29 20.58 -17.65
N ASN A 101 3.52 20.33 -16.58
CA ASN A 101 3.81 19.28 -15.62
C ASN A 101 3.49 17.91 -16.23
N ALA A 102 4.50 17.13 -16.54
CA ALA A 102 4.42 15.75 -17.03
C ALA A 102 5.06 14.74 -16.04
N CYS A 103 5.15 15.09 -14.75
CA CYS A 103 5.52 14.16 -13.71
C CYS A 103 4.42 13.09 -13.50
N ASP A 104 4.71 12.04 -12.77
CA ASP A 104 3.80 10.93 -12.57
C ASP A 104 2.41 11.39 -12.09
N ALA A 105 1.35 10.71 -12.53
CA ALA A 105 -0.03 11.06 -12.21
C ALA A 105 -0.38 10.69 -10.77
N GLY A 106 -0.07 11.57 -9.84
CA GLY A 106 -0.26 11.35 -8.41
C GLY A 106 0.24 12.51 -7.56
N ARG A 107 0.05 12.39 -6.24
CA ARG A 107 0.50 13.39 -5.26
C ARG A 107 2.00 13.65 -5.31
N GLU A 108 2.81 12.60 -5.47
CA GLU A 108 4.27 12.70 -5.47
C GLU A 108 4.77 13.47 -6.70
N GLY A 109 4.29 13.10 -7.90
CA GLY A 109 4.67 13.84 -9.12
C GLY A 109 4.18 15.29 -9.11
N GLU A 110 3.03 15.57 -8.53
CA GLU A 110 2.56 16.94 -8.34
C GLU A 110 3.46 17.72 -7.38
N LEU A 111 3.87 17.11 -6.25
CA LEU A 111 4.75 17.73 -5.27
C LEU A 111 6.11 18.07 -5.87
N ILE A 112 6.74 17.12 -6.56
CA ILE A 112 8.04 17.32 -7.22
C ILE A 112 7.98 18.53 -8.14
N PHE A 113 6.96 18.61 -8.98
CA PHE A 113 6.80 19.72 -9.91
C PHE A 113 6.55 21.05 -9.18
N ARG A 114 5.67 21.08 -8.18
CA ARG A 114 5.36 22.29 -7.41
C ARG A 114 6.58 22.88 -6.73
N TYR A 115 7.42 22.06 -6.16
CA TYR A 115 8.66 22.52 -5.54
C TYR A 115 9.65 23.07 -6.55
N ILE A 116 9.73 22.48 -7.76
CA ILE A 116 10.58 23.00 -8.84
C ILE A 116 10.13 24.41 -9.27
N VAL A 117 8.84 24.61 -9.53
CA VAL A 117 8.32 25.91 -9.98
C VAL A 117 8.33 26.96 -8.87
N GLN A 118 8.06 26.58 -7.63
CA GLN A 118 8.17 27.45 -6.44
C GLN A 118 9.60 27.95 -6.28
N TYR A 119 10.58 27.03 -6.29
CA TYR A 119 11.99 27.41 -6.15
C TYR A 119 12.50 28.25 -7.34
N ALA A 120 12.01 27.97 -8.53
CA ALA A 120 12.34 28.78 -9.71
C ALA A 120 11.74 30.19 -9.64
N GLY A 121 10.68 30.43 -8.87
CA GLY A 121 10.01 31.73 -8.74
C GLY A 121 9.39 32.22 -10.05
N THR A 122 8.71 31.34 -10.77
CA THR A 122 8.11 31.67 -12.07
C THR A 122 6.63 32.01 -11.93
N LYS A 123 6.16 32.94 -12.83
CA LYS A 123 4.74 33.27 -13.00
C LYS A 123 4.19 32.80 -14.33
N LYS A 124 4.92 31.96 -15.06
CA LYS A 124 4.48 31.45 -16.36
C LYS A 124 3.26 30.55 -16.19
N PRO A 125 2.35 30.52 -17.17
CA PRO A 125 1.20 29.60 -17.16
C PRO A 125 1.65 28.17 -17.01
N ILE A 126 0.89 27.41 -16.22
CA ILE A 126 1.13 25.99 -15.95
C ILE A 126 -0.03 25.18 -16.50
N LYS A 127 0.30 24.05 -17.14
CA LYS A 127 -0.63 23.02 -17.56
C LYS A 127 -0.20 21.66 -17.03
N ARG A 128 -1.12 20.72 -16.98
CA ARG A 128 -0.87 19.37 -16.47
C ARG A 128 -1.17 18.31 -17.53
N LEU A 129 -0.17 17.54 -17.87
CA LEU A 129 -0.31 16.30 -18.62
C LEU A 129 -0.59 15.14 -17.63
N TRP A 130 -1.78 14.58 -17.70
CA TRP A 130 -2.21 13.48 -16.82
C TRP A 130 -2.23 12.17 -17.58
N LEU A 131 -1.23 11.32 -17.36
CA LEU A 131 -1.09 10.05 -18.06
C LEU A 131 -1.30 8.86 -17.10
N GLN A 132 -2.11 7.91 -17.53
CA GLN A 132 -2.27 6.61 -16.88
C GLN A 132 -1.63 5.48 -17.69
N SER A 133 -1.17 5.77 -18.89
CA SER A 133 -0.48 4.84 -19.80
C SER A 133 0.60 5.59 -20.57
N MET A 134 1.72 4.92 -20.84
CA MET A 134 2.87 5.47 -21.56
C MET A 134 2.92 5.06 -23.04
N THR A 135 1.84 4.53 -23.60
CA THR A 135 1.77 4.27 -25.04
C THR A 135 1.79 5.58 -25.82
N SER A 136 2.36 5.57 -27.03
CA SER A 136 2.46 6.78 -27.86
C SER A 136 1.10 7.43 -28.12
N ASP A 137 0.04 6.62 -28.28
CA ASP A 137 -1.31 7.16 -28.49
C ASP A 137 -1.89 7.79 -27.24
N ALA A 138 -1.69 7.18 -26.06
CA ALA A 138 -2.10 7.78 -24.79
C ALA A 138 -1.39 9.10 -24.52
N ILE A 139 -0.10 9.19 -24.84
CA ILE A 139 0.67 10.44 -24.73
C ILE A 139 0.09 11.51 -25.65
N ARG A 140 -0.13 11.23 -26.95
CA ARG A 140 -0.72 12.21 -27.90
C ARG A 140 -2.10 12.66 -27.47
N GLN A 141 -2.97 11.74 -27.03
CA GLN A 141 -4.30 12.07 -26.51
C GLN A 141 -4.22 12.91 -25.23
N GLY A 142 -3.25 12.64 -24.36
CA GLY A 142 -3.00 13.43 -23.15
C GLY A 142 -2.64 14.87 -23.48
N PHE A 143 -1.77 15.11 -24.47
CA PHE A 143 -1.43 16.45 -24.92
C PHE A 143 -2.61 17.21 -25.55
N ALA A 144 -3.56 16.51 -26.17
CA ALA A 144 -4.79 17.10 -26.65
C ALA A 144 -5.77 17.52 -25.53
N ARG A 145 -5.55 17.03 -24.27
CA ARG A 145 -6.44 17.22 -23.13
C ARG A 145 -5.68 17.64 -21.87
N LEU A 146 -4.77 18.62 -22.03
CA LEU A 146 -4.04 19.17 -20.88
C LEU A 146 -5.01 19.81 -19.90
N ARG A 147 -4.83 19.49 -18.60
CA ARG A 147 -5.60 20.10 -17.51
C ARG A 147 -5.04 21.47 -17.17
N SER A 148 -5.90 22.34 -16.65
CA SER A 148 -5.48 23.64 -16.14
C SER A 148 -4.75 23.51 -14.79
N ASP A 149 -4.04 24.57 -14.42
CA ASP A 149 -3.39 24.65 -13.10
C ASP A 149 -4.42 24.66 -11.97
N ASP A 150 -5.54 25.36 -12.15
CA ASP A 150 -6.61 25.48 -11.16
C ASP A 150 -7.22 24.12 -10.80
N GLU A 151 -7.42 23.24 -11.79
CA GLU A 151 -7.89 21.88 -11.55
C GLU A 151 -6.93 21.07 -10.68
N MET A 152 -5.67 21.42 -10.65
CA MET A 152 -4.62 20.70 -9.93
C MET A 152 -4.32 21.26 -8.54
N GLN A 153 -4.83 22.43 -8.18
CA GLN A 153 -4.56 23.07 -6.88
C GLN A 153 -4.99 22.23 -5.67
N PRO A 154 -6.15 21.54 -5.67
CA PRO A 154 -6.50 20.66 -4.56
C PRO A 154 -5.51 19.51 -4.37
N LEU A 155 -5.03 18.90 -5.46
CA LEU A 155 -4.02 17.84 -5.41
C LEU A 155 -2.66 18.38 -4.91
N ALA A 156 -2.26 19.57 -5.38
CA ALA A 156 -1.03 20.23 -4.96
C ALA A 156 -1.04 20.54 -3.45
N SER A 157 -2.17 21.05 -2.94
CA SER A 157 -2.36 21.32 -1.51
C SER A 157 -2.31 20.03 -0.68
N ALA A 158 -2.99 18.98 -1.11
CA ALA A 158 -2.96 17.68 -0.45
C ALA A 158 -1.56 17.06 -0.42
N ALA A 159 -0.80 17.19 -1.52
CA ALA A 159 0.57 16.71 -1.62
C ALA A 159 1.52 17.46 -0.68
N ARG A 160 1.39 18.78 -0.62
CA ARG A 160 2.16 19.66 0.27
C ARG A 160 1.86 19.35 1.74
N SER A 161 0.58 19.35 2.14
CA SER A 161 0.18 19.07 3.52
C SER A 161 0.65 17.69 3.98
N ARG A 162 0.63 16.68 3.09
CA ARG A 162 1.18 15.37 3.40
C ARG A 162 2.67 15.43 3.68
N ASN A 163 3.44 16.10 2.82
CA ASN A 163 4.90 16.20 2.98
C ASN A 163 5.29 16.98 4.25
N GLU A 164 4.60 18.07 4.54
CA GLU A 164 4.79 18.86 5.76
C GLU A 164 4.45 18.04 7.02
N ALA A 165 3.35 17.28 6.99
CA ALA A 165 2.99 16.39 8.10
C ALA A 165 4.00 15.25 8.27
N ASP A 166 4.51 14.66 7.18
CA ASP A 166 5.55 13.63 7.23
C ASP A 166 6.85 14.18 7.82
N TRP A 167 7.22 15.42 7.46
CA TRP A 167 8.37 16.11 8.03
C TRP A 167 8.17 16.40 9.52
N LEU A 168 7.03 17.01 9.92
CA LEU A 168 6.74 17.35 11.32
C LEU A 168 6.78 16.12 12.23
N VAL A 169 6.10 15.06 11.83
CA VAL A 169 6.10 13.82 12.61
C VAL A 169 7.49 13.18 12.61
N GLY A 170 8.13 13.11 11.44
CA GLY A 170 9.43 12.48 11.29
C GLY A 170 10.51 13.11 12.16
N ILE A 171 10.68 14.44 12.09
CA ILE A 171 11.73 15.13 12.84
C ILE A 171 11.47 15.10 14.34
N ASN A 172 10.24 15.39 14.77
CA ASN A 172 9.91 15.47 16.18
C ASN A 172 9.90 14.10 16.87
N ALA A 173 9.25 13.11 16.26
CA ALA A 173 9.19 11.77 16.82
C ALA A 173 10.57 11.11 16.84
N THR A 174 11.35 11.22 15.76
CA THR A 174 12.71 10.67 15.71
C THR A 174 13.58 11.26 16.81
N ARG A 175 13.58 12.58 16.99
CA ARG A 175 14.38 13.24 18.03
C ARG A 175 13.89 12.86 19.44
N ALA A 176 12.59 12.92 19.70
CA ALA A 176 12.03 12.59 21.00
C ALA A 176 12.33 11.14 21.41
N PHE A 177 12.11 10.19 20.53
CA PHE A 177 12.39 8.77 20.80
C PHE A 177 13.86 8.48 20.95
N THR A 178 14.70 9.04 20.08
CA THR A 178 16.17 8.90 20.22
C THR A 178 16.64 9.41 21.58
N LEU A 179 16.23 10.59 21.99
CA LEU A 179 16.59 11.15 23.29
C LEU A 179 16.08 10.29 24.46
N ARG A 180 14.84 9.79 24.35
CA ARG A 180 14.23 8.99 25.41
C ARG A 180 14.85 7.61 25.57
N LEU A 181 15.12 6.94 24.47
CA LEU A 181 15.65 5.56 24.47
C LEU A 181 17.16 5.50 24.71
N SER A 182 17.93 6.46 24.16
CA SER A 182 19.39 6.47 24.31
C SER A 182 19.88 7.17 25.56
N GLY A 183 19.00 7.78 26.34
CA GLY A 183 19.36 8.58 27.51
C GLY A 183 20.33 9.74 27.20
N GLY A 184 20.33 10.21 25.92
CA GLY A 184 21.24 11.24 25.43
C GLY A 184 22.69 10.80 25.20
N ARG A 185 23.00 9.51 25.33
CA ARG A 185 24.36 8.96 25.24
C ARG A 185 24.64 8.09 24.03
N GLY A 186 23.67 7.85 23.15
CA GLY A 186 23.80 6.91 22.04
C GLY A 186 24.08 7.56 20.69
N SER A 187 24.94 6.95 19.89
CA SER A 187 25.18 7.32 18.50
C SER A 187 24.10 6.80 17.53
N THR A 188 23.15 5.99 18.01
CA THR A 188 22.14 5.34 17.19
C THR A 188 20.85 6.15 17.19
N VAL A 189 20.48 6.64 16.02
CA VAL A 189 19.20 7.35 15.80
C VAL A 189 18.07 6.35 15.69
N THR A 190 17.02 6.53 16.52
CA THR A 190 15.78 5.77 16.42
C THR A 190 14.81 6.51 15.49
N SER A 191 14.85 6.14 14.21
CA SER A 191 14.04 6.78 13.18
C SER A 191 12.57 6.37 13.30
N LEU A 192 11.68 7.38 13.29
CA LEU A 192 10.23 7.21 13.26
C LEU A 192 9.62 7.98 12.09
N GLY A 193 8.53 7.46 11.55
CA GLY A 193 7.81 8.11 10.46
C GLY A 193 6.39 7.57 10.31
N ARG A 194 5.53 8.36 9.67
CA ARG A 194 4.11 8.03 9.47
C ARG A 194 3.86 6.80 8.60
N VAL A 195 4.80 6.41 7.78
CA VAL A 195 4.70 5.21 6.92
C VAL A 195 5.57 4.08 7.44
N GLN A 196 6.86 4.36 7.68
CA GLN A 196 7.81 3.30 8.06
C GLN A 196 7.48 2.64 9.40
N THR A 197 7.04 3.42 10.40
CA THR A 197 6.76 2.86 11.73
C THR A 197 5.52 1.96 11.72
N PRO A 198 4.36 2.36 11.16
CA PRO A 198 3.22 1.45 11.02
C PRO A 198 3.54 0.21 10.17
N THR A 199 4.33 0.35 9.11
CA THR A 199 4.75 -0.78 8.29
C THR A 199 5.58 -1.77 9.09
N LEU A 200 6.54 -1.28 9.89
CA LEU A 200 7.32 -2.13 10.80
C LEU A 200 6.43 -2.81 11.84
N THR A 201 5.46 -2.08 12.41
CA THR A 201 4.50 -2.64 13.38
C THR A 201 3.72 -3.80 12.80
N ILE A 202 3.21 -3.70 11.57
CA ILE A 202 2.51 -4.79 10.89
C ILE A 202 3.40 -6.04 10.79
N ILE A 203 4.67 -5.87 10.46
CA ILE A 203 5.62 -7.00 10.37
C ILE A 203 5.89 -7.60 11.75
N VAL A 204 6.12 -6.77 12.76
CA VAL A 204 6.39 -7.20 14.15
C VAL A 204 5.19 -7.94 14.73
N ASP A 205 3.97 -7.44 14.51
CA ASP A 205 2.74 -8.09 14.95
C ASP A 205 2.57 -9.45 14.27
N ARG A 206 2.87 -9.54 12.98
CA ARG A 206 2.83 -10.79 12.24
C ARG A 206 3.85 -11.80 12.77
N GLU A 207 5.09 -11.37 13.00
CA GLU A 207 6.14 -12.20 13.58
C GLU A 207 5.80 -12.66 15.01
N SER A 208 5.21 -11.79 15.80
CA SER A 208 4.75 -12.11 17.14
C SER A 208 3.65 -13.18 17.11
N LYS A 209 2.67 -13.05 16.22
CA LYS A 209 1.64 -14.07 16.00
C LYS A 209 2.23 -15.41 15.56
N ILE A 210 3.23 -15.39 14.67
CA ILE A 210 3.92 -16.62 14.23
C ILE A 210 4.68 -17.28 15.38
N LYS A 211 5.42 -16.52 16.18
CA LYS A 211 6.18 -17.05 17.34
C LYS A 211 5.28 -17.60 18.45
N GLN A 212 4.10 -17.02 18.61
CA GLN A 212 3.12 -17.45 19.60
C GLN A 212 2.18 -18.55 19.08
N PHE A 213 2.30 -18.89 17.80
CA PHE A 213 1.42 -19.88 17.17
C PHE A 213 1.59 -21.24 17.82
N LYS A 214 0.49 -21.79 18.32
CA LYS A 214 0.40 -23.17 18.82
C LYS A 214 -0.41 -23.97 17.82
N PRO A 215 0.17 -25.00 17.18
CA PRO A 215 -0.57 -25.88 16.28
C PRO A 215 -1.71 -26.58 17.02
N ARG A 216 -2.83 -26.73 16.37
CA ARG A 216 -4.02 -27.39 16.92
C ARG A 216 -4.67 -28.27 15.87
N GLU A 217 -5.19 -29.41 16.32
CA GLU A 217 -5.89 -30.32 15.43
C GLU A 217 -7.24 -29.75 15.01
N LEU A 218 -7.51 -29.86 13.73
CA LEU A 218 -8.77 -29.53 13.11
C LEU A 218 -9.39 -30.79 12.56
N ASN A 219 -10.68 -30.99 12.83
CA ASN A 219 -11.43 -32.15 12.35
C ASN A 219 -12.49 -31.69 11.36
N GLU A 220 -12.57 -32.33 10.22
CA GLU A 220 -13.64 -32.21 9.24
C GLU A 220 -14.24 -33.58 8.99
N LEU A 221 -15.57 -33.66 8.92
CA LEU A 221 -16.28 -34.92 8.69
C LEU A 221 -16.76 -35.00 7.24
N ILE A 222 -16.33 -36.03 6.56
CA ILE A 222 -16.76 -36.32 5.18
C ILE A 222 -17.42 -37.69 5.21
N GLY A 223 -18.68 -37.75 4.81
CA GLY A 223 -19.44 -39.01 4.67
C GLY A 223 -19.54 -39.38 3.19
N THR A 224 -19.46 -40.69 2.91
CA THR A 224 -19.79 -41.24 1.59
C THR A 224 -21.20 -41.77 1.62
N PHE A 225 -22.06 -41.24 0.80
CA PHE A 225 -23.46 -41.64 0.68
C PHE A 225 -23.64 -42.52 -0.56
N ARG A 226 -24.39 -43.62 -0.39
CA ARG A 226 -24.74 -44.54 -1.48
C ARG A 226 -26.18 -44.33 -1.89
N ALA A 227 -26.38 -44.12 -3.18
CA ALA A 227 -27.71 -44.05 -3.81
C ALA A 227 -27.79 -45.10 -4.93
N ALA A 228 -28.99 -45.31 -5.49
CA ALA A 228 -29.20 -46.28 -6.57
C ALA A 228 -28.31 -45.99 -7.81
N THR A 229 -27.95 -44.73 -8.04
CA THR A 229 -27.18 -44.26 -9.18
C THR A 229 -25.69 -44.13 -8.92
N GLY A 230 -25.20 -44.41 -7.70
CA GLY A 230 -23.77 -44.32 -7.34
C GLY A 230 -23.50 -43.78 -5.96
N GLU A 231 -22.25 -43.42 -5.72
CA GLU A 231 -21.77 -42.86 -4.46
C GLU A 231 -21.40 -41.37 -4.64
N TYR A 232 -21.63 -40.57 -3.60
CA TYR A 232 -21.20 -39.19 -3.58
C TYR A 232 -20.67 -38.79 -2.19
N PRO A 233 -19.66 -37.92 -2.09
CA PRO A 233 -19.17 -37.40 -0.83
C PRO A 233 -20.07 -36.26 -0.32
N GLY A 234 -20.32 -36.21 0.96
CA GLY A 234 -20.98 -35.11 1.65
C GLY A 234 -20.12 -34.61 2.79
N ARG A 235 -19.98 -33.31 2.94
CA ARG A 235 -19.27 -32.68 4.05
C ARG A 235 -20.27 -32.28 5.13
N TRP A 236 -19.99 -32.70 6.36
CA TRP A 236 -20.76 -32.20 7.49
C TRP A 236 -20.52 -30.72 7.72
N PHE A 237 -21.53 -29.99 8.09
CA PHE A 237 -21.44 -28.61 8.54
C PHE A 237 -22.45 -28.34 9.67
N ASP A 238 -22.15 -27.35 10.48
CA ASP A 238 -23.00 -26.88 11.54
C ASP A 238 -24.03 -25.89 10.97
N GLU A 239 -25.28 -26.32 10.81
CA GLU A 239 -26.37 -25.50 10.24
C GLU A 239 -26.68 -24.26 11.08
N ALA A 240 -26.46 -24.35 12.40
CA ALA A 240 -26.68 -23.22 13.31
C ALA A 240 -25.41 -22.36 13.49
N PHE A 241 -24.39 -22.54 12.63
CA PHE A 241 -23.18 -21.77 12.71
C PHE A 241 -23.41 -20.27 12.50
N ASN A 242 -23.02 -19.49 13.51
CA ASN A 242 -23.00 -18.04 13.45
C ASN A 242 -21.57 -17.53 13.66
N LYS A 243 -21.10 -16.61 12.82
CA LYS A 243 -19.76 -16.01 12.96
C LYS A 243 -19.61 -15.14 14.22
N GLU A 244 -20.72 -14.67 14.78
CA GLU A 244 -20.75 -13.84 15.99
C GLU A 244 -20.79 -14.70 17.26
N GLU A 245 -21.18 -15.99 17.16
CA GLU A 245 -21.20 -16.93 18.29
C GLU A 245 -19.76 -17.22 18.73
N GLY A 246 -19.46 -17.11 20.03
CA GLY A 246 -18.16 -17.48 20.59
C GLY A 246 -17.86 -18.98 20.46
N GLU A 247 -16.57 -19.36 20.41
CA GLU A 247 -16.20 -20.79 20.30
C GLU A 247 -16.67 -21.62 21.49
N ILE A 248 -16.70 -21.03 22.68
CA ILE A 248 -17.22 -21.69 23.89
C ILE A 248 -18.70 -21.99 23.74
N GLU A 249 -19.49 -21.02 23.34
CA GLU A 249 -20.92 -21.12 23.15
C GLU A 249 -21.27 -22.19 22.10
N ARG A 250 -20.57 -22.09 20.94
CA ARG A 250 -20.69 -23.11 19.88
C ARG A 250 -20.34 -24.49 20.34
N THR A 251 -19.21 -24.66 21.02
CA THR A 251 -18.78 -25.94 21.54
C THR A 251 -19.80 -26.52 22.54
N THR A 252 -20.28 -25.70 23.45
CA THR A 252 -21.34 -26.09 24.43
C THR A 252 -22.60 -26.54 23.72
N ARG A 253 -23.06 -25.85 22.71
CA ARG A 253 -24.21 -26.20 21.90
C ARG A 253 -24.01 -27.52 21.13
N LEU A 254 -22.83 -27.73 20.55
CA LEU A 254 -22.50 -28.97 19.84
C LEU A 254 -22.41 -30.18 20.81
N LEU A 255 -21.81 -29.98 21.97
CA LEU A 255 -21.76 -31.05 23.03
C LEU A 255 -23.15 -31.46 23.46
N ALA A 256 -24.05 -30.49 23.71
CA ALA A 256 -25.45 -30.81 24.05
C ALA A 256 -26.15 -31.58 22.91
N ARG A 257 -25.92 -31.18 21.65
CA ARG A 257 -26.51 -31.85 20.47
C ARG A 257 -26.06 -33.29 20.28
N VAL A 258 -24.81 -33.61 20.64
CA VAL A 258 -24.27 -34.98 20.58
C VAL A 258 -24.45 -35.75 21.88
N ARG A 259 -25.04 -35.15 22.92
CA ARG A 259 -25.29 -35.74 24.24
C ARG A 259 -24.00 -36.21 24.98
N LEU A 260 -22.94 -35.40 24.83
CA LEU A 260 -21.72 -35.57 25.62
C LEU A 260 -21.81 -34.77 26.93
N ASN A 261 -21.22 -35.29 28.01
CA ASN A 261 -21.30 -34.64 29.32
C ASN A 261 -20.40 -33.39 29.37
N LEU A 262 -20.98 -32.26 29.75
CA LEU A 262 -20.30 -30.95 29.81
C LEU A 262 -19.20 -30.89 30.86
N ALA A 263 -19.35 -31.61 32.00
CA ALA A 263 -18.40 -31.51 33.10
C ALA A 263 -16.97 -31.98 32.75
N ASP A 264 -16.84 -32.99 31.88
CA ASP A 264 -15.54 -33.46 31.41
C ASP A 264 -14.95 -32.56 30.27
N ALA A 265 -15.80 -31.82 29.60
CA ALA A 265 -15.42 -31.00 28.47
C ALA A 265 -14.83 -29.65 28.88
N GLU A 266 -15.33 -29.07 29.96
CA GLU A 266 -14.81 -27.76 30.46
C GLU A 266 -13.39 -27.86 31.00
N GLN A 267 -13.00 -29.00 31.59
CA GLN A 267 -11.61 -29.22 32.04
C GLN A 267 -10.63 -29.48 30.88
N ARG A 268 -11.12 -29.96 29.74
CA ARG A 268 -10.31 -30.25 28.53
C ARG A 268 -10.28 -29.10 27.52
N LEU A 269 -11.24 -28.18 27.61
CA LEU A 269 -11.27 -26.95 26.86
C LEU A 269 -10.28 -25.98 27.48
N ASP A 270 -9.05 -25.94 26.96
CA ASP A 270 -8.08 -24.92 27.33
C ASP A 270 -8.58 -23.57 26.82
N LEU A 271 -9.49 -22.97 27.59
CA LEU A 271 -10.24 -21.77 27.27
C LEU A 271 -9.40 -20.49 27.35
N ALA A 272 -8.15 -20.60 27.80
CA ALA A 272 -7.31 -19.46 28.11
C ALA A 272 -6.78 -18.70 26.88
N ASN A 273 -6.98 -19.20 25.65
CA ASN A 273 -6.40 -18.61 24.44
C ASN A 273 -7.44 -18.25 23.37
N GLY A 274 -8.60 -17.76 23.77
CA GLY A 274 -9.79 -17.58 22.92
C GLY A 274 -9.67 -16.69 21.67
N SER A 275 -8.78 -15.70 21.62
CA SER A 275 -8.83 -14.69 20.55
C SER A 275 -8.29 -15.14 19.18
N LEU A 276 -7.33 -16.07 19.14
CA LEU A 276 -6.74 -16.56 17.87
C LEU A 276 -7.65 -17.57 17.13
N TRP A 277 -8.65 -18.10 17.79
CA TRP A 277 -9.55 -19.13 17.28
C TRP A 277 -10.70 -18.58 16.49
N ASP A 278 -11.11 -17.37 16.83
CA ASP A 278 -12.27 -16.70 16.27
C ASP A 278 -12.08 -16.36 14.79
N GLU A 279 -10.84 -16.09 14.35
CA GLU A 279 -10.53 -15.76 12.96
C GLU A 279 -10.66 -16.94 11.98
N HIS A 280 -10.60 -18.19 12.48
CA HIS A 280 -10.59 -19.41 11.65
C HIS A 280 -11.84 -20.27 11.78
N ARG A 281 -12.89 -19.77 12.45
CA ARG A 281 -14.16 -20.48 12.56
C ARG A 281 -14.84 -20.65 11.21
N ALA A 282 -15.36 -21.82 10.95
CA ALA A 282 -16.17 -22.13 9.79
C ALA A 282 -17.14 -23.27 10.10
N ALA A 283 -18.30 -23.26 9.46
CA ALA A 283 -19.35 -24.26 9.69
C ALA A 283 -18.89 -25.72 9.66
N PRO A 284 -18.01 -26.17 8.73
CA PRO A 284 -17.55 -27.56 8.67
C PRO A 284 -16.42 -27.91 9.64
N ARG A 285 -15.84 -26.94 10.36
CA ARG A 285 -14.65 -27.14 11.19
C ARG A 285 -15.04 -27.50 12.62
N LEU A 286 -14.43 -28.53 13.14
CA LEU A 286 -14.59 -29.01 14.53
C LEU A 286 -13.21 -29.03 15.20
N TRP A 287 -13.07 -28.31 16.30
CA TRP A 287 -11.82 -28.22 17.05
C TRP A 287 -11.65 -29.32 18.08
N HIS A 288 -12.73 -30.06 18.37
CA HIS A 288 -12.75 -31.15 19.37
C HIS A 288 -13.01 -32.49 18.68
N ARG A 289 -12.03 -33.37 18.80
CA ARG A 289 -12.07 -34.70 18.20
C ARG A 289 -13.24 -35.54 18.71
N GLU A 290 -13.53 -35.43 20.01
CA GLU A 290 -14.62 -36.15 20.65
C GLU A 290 -15.99 -35.79 20.04
N ILE A 291 -16.20 -34.54 19.70
CA ILE A 291 -17.44 -34.09 19.02
C ILE A 291 -17.48 -34.67 17.60
N ALA A 292 -16.36 -34.62 16.87
CA ALA A 292 -16.28 -35.21 15.54
C ALA A 292 -16.57 -36.69 15.53
N GLU A 293 -15.96 -37.47 16.46
CA GLU A 293 -16.18 -38.90 16.62
C GLU A 293 -17.62 -39.25 17.07
N ALA A 294 -18.20 -38.41 17.92
CA ALA A 294 -19.60 -38.60 18.34
C ALA A 294 -20.58 -38.42 17.19
N ILE A 295 -20.35 -37.39 16.34
CA ILE A 295 -21.16 -37.18 15.14
C ILE A 295 -20.95 -38.32 14.16
N GLN A 296 -19.71 -38.77 13.94
CA GLN A 296 -19.38 -39.91 13.09
C GLN A 296 -20.13 -41.16 13.52
N ARG A 297 -20.03 -41.54 14.80
CA ARG A 297 -20.75 -42.72 15.36
C ARG A 297 -22.26 -42.63 15.19
N LYS A 298 -22.83 -41.42 15.35
CA LYS A 298 -24.27 -41.18 15.20
C LYS A 298 -24.75 -41.33 13.76
N CYS A 299 -23.91 -41.02 12.79
CA CYS A 299 -24.28 -40.99 11.36
C CYS A 299 -23.90 -42.25 10.61
N THR A 300 -22.85 -42.99 11.04
CA THR A 300 -22.34 -44.17 10.34
C THR A 300 -23.41 -45.28 10.26
N GLY A 301 -23.62 -45.81 9.07
CA GLY A 301 -24.58 -46.89 8.79
C GLY A 301 -26.04 -46.45 8.86
N LYS A 302 -26.33 -45.17 8.95
CA LYS A 302 -27.70 -44.64 8.95
C LYS A 302 -28.10 -44.19 7.55
N ARG A 303 -29.44 -44.22 7.32
CA ARG A 303 -30.02 -43.69 6.09
C ARG A 303 -29.99 -42.17 6.14
N GLY A 304 -29.42 -41.55 5.10
CA GLY A 304 -29.52 -40.11 4.85
C GLY A 304 -30.81 -39.77 4.11
N VAL A 305 -31.36 -38.61 4.41
CA VAL A 305 -32.52 -38.05 3.71
C VAL A 305 -32.08 -36.68 3.15
N VAL A 306 -32.35 -36.46 1.87
CA VAL A 306 -32.14 -35.15 1.25
C VAL A 306 -33.31 -34.25 1.66
N GLU A 307 -33.04 -33.24 2.49
CA GLU A 307 -34.06 -32.31 2.98
C GLU A 307 -34.23 -31.12 2.06
N LEU A 308 -33.14 -30.70 1.40
CA LEU A 308 -33.14 -29.54 0.53
C LEU A 308 -32.20 -29.77 -0.67
N GLU A 309 -32.71 -29.52 -1.86
CA GLU A 309 -31.91 -29.43 -3.08
C GLU A 309 -32.10 -28.04 -3.69
N GLU A 310 -31.04 -27.26 -3.76
CA GLU A 310 -31.07 -25.94 -4.36
C GLU A 310 -30.15 -25.84 -5.58
N LYS A 311 -30.71 -25.40 -6.70
CA LYS A 311 -29.93 -25.04 -7.87
C LYS A 311 -29.77 -23.52 -7.92
N LYS A 312 -28.61 -23.02 -7.50
CA LYS A 312 -28.31 -21.57 -7.54
C LYS A 312 -27.53 -21.24 -8.82
N PRO A 313 -28.03 -20.31 -9.65
CA PRO A 313 -27.23 -19.82 -10.75
C PRO A 313 -25.99 -19.10 -10.17
N SER A 314 -24.82 -19.44 -10.66
CA SER A 314 -23.59 -18.75 -10.31
C SER A 314 -23.04 -18.03 -11.53
N THR A 315 -22.65 -16.78 -11.36
CA THR A 315 -21.96 -16.01 -12.39
C THR A 315 -20.51 -15.86 -11.98
N GLN A 316 -19.62 -16.37 -12.77
CA GLN A 316 -18.18 -16.14 -12.59
C GLN A 316 -17.80 -14.88 -13.36
N ILE A 317 -17.48 -13.83 -12.63
CA ILE A 317 -16.96 -12.60 -13.22
C ILE A 317 -15.54 -12.88 -13.72
N ALA A 318 -15.22 -12.41 -14.92
CA ALA A 318 -13.85 -12.50 -15.42
C ALA A 318 -12.87 -11.85 -14.44
N PRO A 319 -11.71 -12.49 -14.17
CA PRO A 319 -10.71 -11.90 -13.30
C PRO A 319 -10.22 -10.57 -13.88
N GLN A 320 -9.89 -9.64 -13.01
CA GLN A 320 -9.28 -8.38 -13.41
C GLN A 320 -7.89 -8.62 -14.02
N LEU A 321 -7.47 -7.72 -14.89
CA LEU A 321 -6.09 -7.73 -15.38
C LEU A 321 -5.12 -7.54 -14.21
N TYR A 322 -3.95 -8.15 -14.31
CA TYR A 322 -2.93 -8.01 -13.30
C TYR A 322 -2.42 -6.58 -13.21
N ASP A 323 -2.38 -6.04 -12.00
CA ASP A 323 -1.43 -5.00 -11.64
C ASP A 323 -0.07 -5.60 -11.31
N LEU A 324 0.95 -4.76 -11.12
CA LEU A 324 2.30 -5.24 -10.83
C LEU A 324 2.35 -6.14 -9.57
N THR A 325 1.66 -5.74 -8.51
CA THR A 325 1.69 -6.45 -7.22
C THR A 325 0.98 -7.80 -7.31
N SER A 326 -0.18 -7.85 -7.95
CA SER A 326 -0.92 -9.10 -8.15
C SER A 326 -0.19 -10.05 -9.08
N LEU A 327 0.47 -9.54 -10.14
CA LEU A 327 1.32 -10.34 -11.01
C LEU A 327 2.52 -10.93 -10.25
N GLN A 328 3.22 -10.13 -9.46
CA GLN A 328 4.36 -10.59 -8.66
C GLN A 328 3.95 -11.67 -7.66
N ARG A 329 2.81 -11.49 -6.99
CA ARG A 329 2.27 -12.47 -6.05
C ARG A 329 1.90 -13.78 -6.74
N GLU A 330 1.21 -13.71 -7.87
CA GLU A 330 0.81 -14.89 -8.62
C GLU A 330 2.02 -15.63 -9.21
N ALA A 331 2.99 -14.91 -9.75
CA ALA A 331 4.22 -15.49 -10.26
C ALA A 331 5.06 -16.14 -9.14
N ASN A 332 5.08 -15.54 -7.94
CA ASN A 332 5.73 -16.15 -6.80
C ASN A 332 5.02 -17.43 -6.35
N ASN A 333 3.68 -17.40 -6.24
CA ASN A 333 2.89 -18.55 -5.82
C ASN A 333 3.00 -19.73 -6.78
N ARG A 334 3.00 -19.48 -8.10
CA ARG A 334 3.03 -20.55 -9.12
C ARG A 334 4.42 -21.03 -9.47
N PHE A 335 5.39 -20.13 -9.50
CA PHE A 335 6.70 -20.38 -10.08
C PHE A 335 7.86 -20.08 -9.12
N GLY A 336 7.61 -19.60 -7.92
CA GLY A 336 8.63 -19.19 -6.95
C GLY A 336 9.46 -17.98 -7.42
N PHE A 337 8.94 -17.16 -8.33
CA PHE A 337 9.69 -15.99 -8.82
C PHE A 337 9.76 -14.91 -7.75
N SER A 338 10.93 -14.32 -7.58
CA SER A 338 11.08 -13.12 -6.76
C SER A 338 10.42 -11.91 -7.45
N ALA A 339 10.02 -10.90 -6.67
CA ALA A 339 9.46 -9.67 -7.21
C ALA A 339 10.38 -8.97 -8.23
N LYS A 340 11.71 -9.14 -8.08
CA LYS A 340 12.70 -8.60 -9.03
C LYS A 340 12.72 -9.36 -10.36
N ARG A 341 12.39 -10.64 -10.33
CA ARG A 341 12.38 -11.50 -11.53
C ARG A 341 11.09 -11.35 -12.33
N THR A 342 9.96 -11.05 -11.66
CA THR A 342 8.69 -10.75 -12.30
C THR A 342 8.66 -9.35 -12.88
#